data_2f70485f769a0a453705a905136de4b0
#
_entry.id   2f70485f769a0a453705a905136de4b0
#
_cell.length_a   1.000
_cell.length_b   1.000
_cell.length_c   1.000
_cell.angle_alpha   90.00
_cell.angle_beta   90.00
_cell.angle_gamma   90.00
#
_symmetry.space_group_name_H-M   'P 1'
#
loop_
_entity.id
_entity.type
_entity.pdbx_description
1 polymer ?
#
loop_
_entity_poly.entity_id
_entity_poly.type
_entity_poly.pdbx_seq_one_letter_code
_entity_poly.pdbx_strand_id
1 'polypeptide(L)'
;MPPLLEKTIMLESLVHLDQQLLLLLNGSDSLYWDGFWVSITRVATWIFFYLFLLLVLLRSYDYRRVGLIVLMVGVAILLADQGASGICKPLVQRFRPSHEPALAGLVDLVDGRRGGLYGFFSSHAANGFAICTLLSLIYRHTWATLTLVAYALLSSYSRIYLGLHYPGDILVGTLWGTLCGFGVYRFYCHLHDRLFPSNSTQYFSDAYTTSGVLRSDAHLIPMAFSLTLVYVCFRALFYAIYH
;
A
#
# COMPACT_ATOMS: atom_id res chain seq x y z
N MET A 1 -25.70 14.01 30.20
CA MET A 1 -24.25 13.71 30.27
C MET A 1 -23.51 14.84 29.60
N PRO A 2 -22.45 15.44 30.14
CA PRO A 2 -21.73 16.51 29.46
C PRO A 2 -21.11 15.98 28.15
N PRO A 3 -21.17 16.74 27.04
CA PRO A 3 -20.76 16.27 25.70
C PRO A 3 -19.27 15.88 25.60
N LEU A 4 -18.43 16.37 26.50
CA LEU A 4 -17.03 15.98 26.61
C LEU A 4 -16.86 14.55 27.16
N LEU A 5 -17.66 14.16 28.14
CA LEU A 5 -17.60 12.81 28.74
C LEU A 5 -18.06 11.75 27.73
N GLU A 6 -19.09 12.04 26.96
CA GLU A 6 -19.61 11.16 25.90
C GLU A 6 -18.56 10.93 24.80
N LYS A 7 -17.84 12.01 24.37
CA LYS A 7 -16.74 11.91 23.39
C LYS A 7 -15.59 11.08 23.94
N THR A 8 -15.25 11.21 25.22
CA THR A 8 -14.15 10.43 25.83
C THR A 8 -14.51 8.94 25.86
N ILE A 9 -15.72 8.59 26.31
CA ILE A 9 -16.19 7.20 26.33
C ILE A 9 -16.22 6.59 24.92
N MET A 10 -16.68 7.35 23.92
CA MET A 10 -16.70 6.88 22.54
C MET A 10 -15.28 6.64 22.00
N LEU A 11 -14.33 7.52 22.30
CA LEU A 11 -12.93 7.36 21.88
C LEU A 11 -12.28 6.13 22.53
N GLU A 12 -12.48 5.94 23.83
CA GLU A 12 -12.00 4.76 24.58
C GLU A 12 -12.59 3.46 23.99
N SER A 13 -13.88 3.45 23.67
CA SER A 13 -14.53 2.30 23.04
C SER A 13 -13.95 1.97 21.66
N LEU A 14 -13.62 3.00 20.84
CA LEU A 14 -12.98 2.81 19.53
C LEU A 14 -11.55 2.29 19.67
N VAL A 15 -10.78 2.80 20.63
CA VAL A 15 -9.42 2.31 20.90
C VAL A 15 -9.46 0.85 21.37
N HIS A 16 -10.38 0.49 22.26
CA HIS A 16 -10.54 -0.87 22.74
C HIS A 16 -10.96 -1.84 21.61
N LEU A 17 -11.89 -1.43 20.75
CA LEU A 17 -12.27 -2.22 19.58
C LEU A 17 -11.08 -2.45 18.64
N ASP A 18 -10.28 -1.41 18.40
CA ASP A 18 -9.11 -1.47 17.53
C ASP A 18 -8.02 -2.42 18.10
N GLN A 19 -7.85 -2.43 19.43
CA GLN A 19 -6.97 -3.38 20.13
C GLN A 19 -7.49 -4.82 20.03
N GLN A 20 -8.80 -5.04 20.23
CA GLN A 20 -9.42 -6.37 20.09
C GLN A 20 -9.28 -6.91 18.67
N LEU A 21 -9.57 -6.09 17.65
CA LEU A 21 -9.40 -6.45 16.24
C LEU A 21 -7.93 -6.76 15.91
N LEU A 22 -6.99 -6.00 16.48
CA LEU A 22 -5.58 -6.33 16.32
C LEU A 22 -5.30 -7.74 16.85
N LEU A 23 -5.63 -8.03 18.11
CA LEU A 23 -5.31 -9.32 18.74
C LEU A 23 -5.95 -10.51 18.02
N LEU A 24 -7.09 -10.29 17.35
CA LEU A 24 -7.73 -11.31 16.50
C LEU A 24 -6.97 -11.58 15.18
N LEU A 25 -6.28 -10.57 14.64
CA LEU A 25 -5.69 -10.60 13.32
C LEU A 25 -4.15 -10.69 13.34
N ASN A 26 -3.54 -10.59 14.53
CA ASN A 26 -2.10 -10.55 14.71
C ASN A 26 -1.52 -11.94 14.92
N GLY A 27 -0.41 -12.21 14.22
CA GLY A 27 0.39 -13.41 14.42
C GLY A 27 -0.28 -14.73 14.07
N SER A 28 0.45 -15.80 14.25
CA SER A 28 -0.04 -17.19 14.25
C SER A 28 1.06 -18.10 14.80
N ASP A 29 0.71 -19.32 15.23
CA ASP A 29 1.68 -20.33 15.69
C ASP A 29 2.47 -21.00 14.54
N SER A 30 2.43 -20.42 13.32
CA SER A 30 3.01 -21.01 12.12
C SER A 30 4.20 -20.20 11.59
N LEU A 31 5.40 -20.75 11.71
CA LEU A 31 6.63 -20.19 11.13
C LEU A 31 6.53 -19.94 9.61
N TYR A 32 5.71 -20.76 8.90
CA TYR A 32 5.46 -20.53 7.49
C TYR A 32 4.74 -19.20 7.24
N TRP A 33 3.67 -18.92 7.99
CA TRP A 33 2.94 -17.66 7.85
C TRP A 33 3.76 -16.47 8.32
N ASP A 34 4.63 -16.63 9.33
CA ASP A 34 5.57 -15.60 9.74
C ASP A 34 6.54 -15.25 8.61
N GLY A 35 7.15 -16.25 8.01
CA GLY A 35 8.02 -16.07 6.84
C GLY A 35 7.30 -15.45 5.64
N PHE A 36 6.03 -15.81 5.42
CA PHE A 36 5.19 -15.25 4.36
C PHE A 36 4.97 -13.74 4.58
N TRP A 37 4.46 -13.33 5.73
CA TRP A 37 4.15 -11.92 6.00
C TRP A 37 5.40 -11.06 6.18
N VAL A 38 6.48 -11.61 6.70
CA VAL A 38 7.80 -10.98 6.70
C VAL A 38 8.30 -10.71 5.28
N SER A 39 8.04 -11.63 4.35
CA SER A 39 8.42 -11.47 2.94
C SER A 39 7.53 -10.45 2.24
N ILE A 40 6.22 -10.47 2.47
CA ILE A 40 5.24 -9.52 1.92
C ILE A 40 5.56 -8.08 2.31
N THR A 41 5.95 -7.82 3.58
CA THR A 41 6.21 -6.45 4.06
C THR A 41 7.50 -5.83 3.51
N ARG A 42 8.41 -6.63 2.94
CA ARG A 42 9.69 -6.14 2.42
C ARG A 42 9.54 -5.52 1.03
N VAL A 43 9.92 -4.26 0.87
CA VAL A 43 9.90 -3.56 -0.43
C VAL A 43 10.72 -4.31 -1.50
N ALA A 44 11.88 -4.87 -1.11
CA ALA A 44 12.74 -5.63 -2.02
C ALA A 44 12.04 -6.85 -2.66
N THR A 45 11.08 -7.47 -1.98
CA THR A 45 10.29 -8.59 -2.51
C THR A 45 9.51 -8.19 -3.77
N TRP A 46 9.10 -6.93 -3.86
CA TRP A 46 8.25 -6.41 -4.92
C TRP A 46 9.00 -5.76 -6.08
N ILE A 47 10.35 -5.74 -6.06
CA ILE A 47 11.16 -5.11 -7.11
C ILE A 47 10.80 -5.68 -8.50
N PHE A 48 10.67 -7.02 -8.61
CA PHE A 48 10.28 -7.67 -9.85
C PHE A 48 8.91 -7.19 -10.34
N PHE A 49 7.92 -7.12 -9.45
CA PHE A 49 6.60 -6.59 -9.76
C PHE A 49 6.64 -5.13 -10.22
N TYR A 50 7.41 -4.28 -9.54
CA TYR A 50 7.58 -2.87 -9.94
C TYR A 50 8.26 -2.69 -11.30
N LEU A 51 9.22 -3.57 -11.62
CA LEU A 51 9.87 -3.56 -12.95
C LEU A 51 8.87 -3.92 -14.05
N PHE A 52 7.94 -4.83 -13.81
CA PHE A 52 6.88 -5.14 -14.78
C PHE A 52 5.85 -4.03 -14.91
N LEU A 53 5.49 -3.34 -13.84
CA LEU A 53 4.68 -2.13 -13.93
C LEU A 53 5.35 -1.08 -14.82
N LEU A 54 6.65 -0.84 -14.62
CA LEU A 54 7.42 0.08 -15.45
C LEU A 54 7.52 -0.41 -16.91
N LEU A 55 7.75 -1.70 -17.13
CA LEU A 55 7.84 -2.29 -18.48
C LEU A 55 6.56 -2.06 -19.26
N VAL A 56 5.39 -2.28 -18.66
CA VAL A 56 4.09 -2.03 -19.31
C VAL A 56 3.94 -0.56 -19.69
N LEU A 57 4.40 0.37 -18.86
CA LEU A 57 4.41 1.80 -19.20
C LEU A 57 5.33 2.11 -20.37
N LEU A 58 6.57 1.57 -20.36
CA LEU A 58 7.57 1.77 -21.42
C LEU A 58 7.14 1.18 -22.77
N ARG A 59 6.32 0.12 -22.77
CA ARG A 59 5.75 -0.47 -24.00
C ARG A 59 4.52 0.26 -24.51
N SER A 60 3.84 1.01 -23.63
CA SER A 60 2.58 1.69 -23.94
C SER A 60 2.76 3.16 -24.29
N TYR A 61 3.79 3.81 -23.75
CA TYR A 61 3.98 5.26 -23.84
C TYR A 61 5.42 5.63 -24.24
N ASP A 62 5.59 6.84 -24.77
CA ASP A 62 6.91 7.41 -25.01
C ASP A 62 7.66 7.71 -23.66
N TYR A 63 8.97 7.77 -23.74
CA TYR A 63 9.84 7.91 -22.55
C TYR A 63 9.59 9.19 -21.73
N ARG A 64 9.11 10.28 -22.37
CA ARG A 64 8.82 11.55 -21.67
C ARG A 64 7.56 11.40 -20.81
N ARG A 65 6.52 10.75 -21.35
CA ARG A 65 5.30 10.44 -20.61
C ARG A 65 5.56 9.45 -19.48
N VAL A 66 6.38 8.41 -19.71
CA VAL A 66 6.81 7.50 -18.66
C VAL A 66 7.58 8.23 -17.57
N GLY A 67 8.50 9.12 -17.93
CA GLY A 67 9.24 9.97 -16.97
C GLY A 67 8.31 10.81 -16.10
N LEU A 68 7.27 11.42 -16.71
CA LEU A 68 6.24 12.14 -15.95
C LEU A 68 5.47 11.23 -14.99
N ILE A 69 5.08 10.02 -15.42
CA ILE A 69 4.35 9.06 -14.56
C ILE A 69 5.24 8.64 -13.37
N VAL A 70 6.50 8.31 -13.61
CA VAL A 70 7.46 7.93 -12.55
C VAL A 70 7.66 9.07 -11.55
N LEU A 71 7.78 10.32 -12.05
CA LEU A 71 7.83 11.51 -11.19
C LEU A 71 6.57 11.62 -10.33
N MET A 72 5.38 11.42 -10.90
CA MET A 72 4.12 11.48 -10.16
C MET A 72 4.00 10.36 -9.13
N VAL A 73 4.51 9.16 -9.40
CA VAL A 73 4.62 8.09 -8.40
C VAL A 73 5.48 8.55 -7.21
N GLY A 74 6.63 9.16 -7.48
CA GLY A 74 7.49 9.73 -6.43
C GLY A 74 6.78 10.80 -5.60
N VAL A 75 6.06 11.71 -6.24
CA VAL A 75 5.26 12.75 -5.57
C VAL A 75 4.15 12.13 -4.72
N ALA A 76 3.45 11.12 -5.22
CA ALA A 76 2.38 10.45 -4.49
C ALA A 76 2.90 9.77 -3.21
N ILE A 77 4.05 9.07 -3.31
CA ILE A 77 4.71 8.44 -2.15
C ILE A 77 5.16 9.51 -1.16
N LEU A 78 5.79 10.59 -1.64
CA LEU A 78 6.26 11.69 -0.79
C LEU A 78 5.10 12.30 0.02
N LEU A 79 3.99 12.64 -0.63
CA LEU A 79 2.81 13.20 0.05
C LEU A 79 2.18 12.22 1.04
N ALA A 80 2.07 10.95 0.65
CA ALA A 80 1.50 9.90 1.49
C ALA A 80 2.37 9.66 2.74
N ASP A 81 3.68 9.55 2.57
CA ASP A 81 4.62 9.30 3.68
C ASP A 81 4.78 10.53 4.58
N GLN A 82 4.91 11.75 4.03
CA GLN A 82 5.02 12.97 4.84
C GLN A 82 3.76 13.23 5.66
N GLY A 83 2.58 12.97 5.12
CA GLY A 83 1.33 13.04 5.89
C GLY A 83 1.33 12.08 7.08
N ALA A 84 1.78 10.85 6.87
CA ALA A 84 1.86 9.84 7.93
C ALA A 84 3.03 10.10 8.88
N SER A 85 4.27 10.07 8.35
CA SER A 85 5.50 10.03 9.15
C SER A 85 5.97 11.41 9.59
N GLY A 86 5.80 12.42 8.71
CA GLY A 86 6.25 13.80 8.99
C GLY A 86 5.28 14.59 9.85
N ILE A 87 3.97 14.36 9.72
CA ILE A 87 2.94 15.17 10.36
C ILE A 87 2.19 14.38 11.44
N CYS A 88 1.48 13.31 11.06
CA CYS A 88 0.53 12.68 11.99
C CYS A 88 1.20 11.93 13.13
N LYS A 89 2.29 11.16 12.89
CA LYS A 89 2.97 10.43 13.98
C LYS A 89 3.51 11.32 15.08
N PRO A 90 4.22 12.45 14.77
CA PRO A 90 4.68 13.38 15.80
C PRO A 90 3.55 14.10 16.55
N LEU A 91 2.42 14.39 15.88
CA LEU A 91 1.29 15.11 16.47
C LEU A 91 0.41 14.21 17.32
N VAL A 92 0.05 13.01 16.83
CA VAL A 92 -0.90 12.10 17.51
C VAL A 92 -0.22 11.29 18.60
N GLN A 93 1.05 10.91 18.42
CA GLN A 93 1.89 10.16 19.35
C GLN A 93 1.23 8.87 19.87
N ARG A 94 0.37 8.23 19.09
CA ARG A 94 -0.22 6.93 19.42
C ARG A 94 0.85 5.86 19.36
N PHE A 95 1.07 5.13 20.46
CA PHE A 95 1.98 3.99 20.48
C PHE A 95 1.59 2.94 19.46
N ARG A 96 2.60 2.27 18.89
CA ARG A 96 2.35 1.03 18.11
C ARG A 96 1.91 -0.08 19.05
N PRO A 97 1.20 -1.11 18.55
CA PRO A 97 0.86 -2.29 19.35
C PRO A 97 2.07 -2.90 20.06
N SER A 98 3.21 -2.95 19.37
CA SER A 98 4.50 -3.45 19.89
C SER A 98 5.12 -2.63 21.02
N HIS A 99 4.63 -1.41 21.27
CA HIS A 99 5.08 -0.48 22.32
C HIS A 99 3.99 -0.11 23.31
N GLU A 100 2.75 -0.57 23.10
CA GLU A 100 1.61 -0.27 23.96
C GLU A 100 1.70 -1.08 25.27
N PRO A 101 1.83 -0.41 26.45
CA PRO A 101 1.97 -1.12 27.72
C PRO A 101 0.78 -2.06 28.02
N ALA A 102 -0.44 -1.66 27.66
CA ALA A 102 -1.65 -2.47 27.86
C ALA A 102 -1.68 -3.77 27.04
N LEU A 103 -0.86 -3.86 25.98
CA LEU A 103 -0.75 -5.02 25.11
C LEU A 103 0.55 -5.79 25.29
N ALA A 104 1.34 -5.46 26.31
CA ALA A 104 2.62 -6.12 26.59
C ALA A 104 2.42 -7.63 26.84
N GLY A 105 3.09 -8.47 26.05
CA GLY A 105 2.98 -9.93 26.13
C GLY A 105 1.73 -10.53 25.45
N LEU A 106 0.83 -9.70 24.91
CA LEU A 106 -0.36 -10.15 24.17
C LEU A 106 -0.16 -10.09 22.65
N VAL A 107 0.69 -9.18 22.17
CA VAL A 107 0.97 -9.01 20.73
C VAL A 107 2.07 -9.96 20.31
N ASP A 108 1.80 -10.77 19.29
CA ASP A 108 2.82 -11.60 18.65
C ASP A 108 3.74 -10.72 17.79
N LEU A 109 5.03 -10.76 18.07
CA LEU A 109 6.08 -9.99 17.42
C LEU A 109 7.03 -10.92 16.69
N VAL A 110 6.76 -11.16 15.41
CA VAL A 110 7.61 -12.00 14.57
C VAL A 110 9.05 -11.44 14.52
N ASP A 111 10.05 -12.27 14.84
CA ASP A 111 11.47 -11.90 14.98
C ASP A 111 11.72 -10.76 16.00
N GLY A 112 10.82 -10.53 16.96
CA GLY A 112 10.93 -9.43 17.92
C GLY A 112 10.85 -8.03 17.29
N ARG A 113 10.27 -7.89 16.10
CA ARG A 113 10.18 -6.63 15.35
C ARG A 113 9.21 -5.67 16.02
N ARG A 114 9.70 -4.48 16.42
CA ARG A 114 8.86 -3.48 17.07
C ARG A 114 8.56 -2.24 16.22
N GLY A 115 9.44 -1.91 15.26
CA GLY A 115 9.33 -0.66 14.50
C GLY A 115 9.61 0.57 15.37
N GLY A 116 9.23 1.76 14.89
CA GLY A 116 9.34 3.01 15.65
C GLY A 116 8.24 3.13 16.71
N LEU A 117 8.41 4.06 17.66
CA LEU A 117 7.55 4.23 18.83
C LEU A 117 6.08 4.52 18.47
N TYR A 118 5.83 5.46 17.55
CA TYR A 118 4.49 5.91 17.17
C TYR A 118 4.01 5.27 15.86
N GLY A 119 2.71 4.93 15.81
CA GLY A 119 2.09 4.15 14.72
C GLY A 119 1.08 4.90 13.87
N PHE A 120 0.37 5.90 14.39
CA PHE A 120 -0.76 6.53 13.70
C PHE A 120 -0.31 7.58 12.67
N PHE A 121 -0.71 7.39 11.44
CA PHE A 121 -1.29 6.23 10.77
C PHE A 121 -0.22 5.47 9.97
N SER A 122 -0.60 4.34 9.32
CA SER A 122 0.36 3.48 8.61
C SER A 122 0.85 4.09 7.30
N SER A 123 2.16 4.40 7.23
CA SER A 123 2.81 4.86 5.99
C SER A 123 2.81 3.77 4.90
N HIS A 124 2.91 2.48 5.29
CA HIS A 124 2.86 1.37 4.31
C HIS A 124 1.51 1.31 3.61
N ALA A 125 0.40 1.44 4.36
CA ALA A 125 -0.92 1.52 3.78
C ALA A 125 -1.08 2.77 2.91
N ALA A 126 -0.66 3.94 3.41
CA ALA A 126 -0.74 5.19 2.68
C ALA A 126 0.04 5.14 1.34
N ASN A 127 1.28 4.69 1.36
CA ASN A 127 2.12 4.57 0.15
C ASN A 127 1.55 3.52 -0.83
N GLY A 128 1.14 2.35 -0.32
CA GLY A 128 0.56 1.29 -1.14
C GLY A 128 -0.71 1.76 -1.86
N PHE A 129 -1.63 2.41 -1.16
CA PHE A 129 -2.88 2.89 -1.75
C PHE A 129 -2.70 4.16 -2.60
N ALA A 130 -1.69 5.00 -2.35
CA ALA A 130 -1.35 6.11 -3.23
C ALA A 130 -0.86 5.61 -4.60
N ILE A 131 0.06 4.65 -4.62
CA ILE A 131 0.53 3.99 -5.86
C ILE A 131 -0.62 3.27 -6.55
N CYS A 132 -1.40 2.46 -5.79
CA CYS A 132 -2.54 1.72 -6.31
C CYS A 132 -3.52 2.65 -7.03
N THR A 133 -3.96 3.72 -6.38
CA THR A 133 -4.94 4.66 -6.93
C THR A 133 -4.40 5.37 -8.17
N LEU A 134 -3.19 5.93 -8.08
CA LEU A 134 -2.56 6.64 -9.19
C LEU A 134 -2.41 5.74 -10.44
N LEU A 135 -1.81 4.56 -10.27
CA LEU A 135 -1.55 3.66 -11.39
C LEU A 135 -2.83 3.02 -11.92
N SER A 136 -3.82 2.70 -11.09
CA SER A 136 -5.13 2.20 -11.55
C SER A 136 -5.83 3.20 -12.46
N LEU A 137 -5.78 4.48 -12.13
CA LEU A 137 -6.35 5.57 -12.94
C LEU A 137 -5.55 5.82 -14.23
N ILE A 138 -4.25 5.53 -14.24
CA ILE A 138 -3.39 5.62 -15.43
C ILE A 138 -3.59 4.40 -16.34
N TYR A 139 -3.55 3.17 -15.80
CA TYR A 139 -3.70 1.96 -16.61
C TYR A 139 -5.11 1.78 -17.19
N ARG A 140 -6.14 2.12 -16.41
CA ARG A 140 -7.56 1.93 -16.77
C ARG A 140 -7.85 0.52 -17.29
N HIS A 141 -7.29 -0.47 -16.61
CA HIS A 141 -7.45 -1.88 -16.95
C HIS A 141 -7.86 -2.66 -15.70
N THR A 142 -8.97 -3.40 -15.76
CA THR A 142 -9.58 -4.07 -14.59
C THR A 142 -8.63 -5.00 -13.87
N TRP A 143 -7.96 -5.91 -14.58
CA TRP A 143 -7.03 -6.85 -13.96
C TRP A 143 -5.81 -6.17 -13.34
N ALA A 144 -5.28 -5.11 -13.97
CA ALA A 144 -4.20 -4.32 -13.38
C ALA A 144 -4.66 -3.63 -12.09
N THR A 145 -5.86 -3.05 -12.08
CA THR A 145 -6.45 -2.42 -10.89
C THR A 145 -6.65 -3.44 -9.76
N LEU A 146 -7.27 -4.60 -10.04
CA LEU A 146 -7.46 -5.65 -9.04
C LEU A 146 -6.14 -6.14 -8.45
N THR A 147 -5.12 -6.30 -9.29
CA THR A 147 -3.77 -6.70 -8.86
C THR A 147 -3.13 -5.65 -7.96
N LEU A 148 -3.23 -4.36 -8.32
CA LEU A 148 -2.70 -3.25 -7.50
C LEU A 148 -3.43 -3.14 -6.15
N VAL A 149 -4.75 -3.34 -6.14
CA VAL A 149 -5.55 -3.38 -4.90
C VAL A 149 -5.11 -4.58 -4.03
N ALA A 150 -4.97 -5.77 -4.62
CA ALA A 150 -4.51 -6.96 -3.89
C ALA A 150 -3.11 -6.74 -3.29
N TYR A 151 -2.17 -6.15 -4.06
CA TYR A 151 -0.85 -5.76 -3.55
C TYR A 151 -0.96 -4.81 -2.34
N ALA A 152 -1.75 -3.73 -2.45
CA ALA A 152 -1.90 -2.74 -1.39
C ALA A 152 -2.54 -3.34 -0.12
N LEU A 153 -3.54 -4.22 -0.28
CA LEU A 153 -4.19 -4.94 0.83
C LEU A 153 -3.23 -5.90 1.51
N LEU A 154 -2.49 -6.73 0.77
CA LEU A 154 -1.51 -7.68 1.33
C LEU A 154 -0.41 -6.94 2.10
N SER A 155 0.16 -5.88 1.49
CA SER A 155 1.16 -5.04 2.14
C SER A 155 0.63 -4.40 3.42
N SER A 156 -0.61 -3.92 3.42
CA SER A 156 -1.25 -3.30 4.59
C SER A 156 -1.55 -4.32 5.68
N TYR A 157 -2.12 -5.48 5.35
CA TYR A 157 -2.41 -6.54 6.31
C TYR A 157 -1.14 -7.09 6.96
N SER A 158 -0.03 -7.19 6.21
CA SER A 158 1.24 -7.62 6.78
C SER A 158 1.66 -6.78 8.01
N ARG A 159 1.22 -5.52 8.08
CA ARG A 159 1.53 -4.62 9.22
C ARG A 159 0.71 -4.96 10.46
N ILE A 160 -0.51 -5.43 10.30
CA ILE A 160 -1.37 -5.93 11.38
C ILE A 160 -0.81 -7.26 11.88
N TYR A 161 -0.55 -8.21 10.97
CA TYR A 161 -0.01 -9.52 11.29
C TYR A 161 1.28 -9.44 12.11
N LEU A 162 2.20 -8.53 11.74
CA LEU A 162 3.47 -8.33 12.42
C LEU A 162 3.37 -7.47 13.70
N GLY A 163 2.19 -7.13 14.19
CA GLY A 163 2.00 -6.33 15.42
C GLY A 163 2.52 -4.89 15.34
N LEU A 164 2.64 -4.32 14.13
CA LEU A 164 3.25 -3.01 13.90
C LEU A 164 2.25 -1.86 13.78
N HIS A 165 1.00 -2.16 13.45
CA HIS A 165 -0.07 -1.18 13.30
C HIS A 165 -1.42 -1.77 13.67
N TYR A 166 -2.28 -0.93 14.24
CA TYR A 166 -3.69 -1.27 14.46
C TYR A 166 -4.47 -1.26 13.13
N PRO A 167 -5.61 -1.99 13.05
CA PRO A 167 -6.53 -1.89 11.91
C PRO A 167 -6.97 -0.46 11.61
N GLY A 168 -7.23 0.36 12.62
CA GLY A 168 -7.56 1.78 12.47
C GLY A 168 -6.44 2.60 11.81
N ASP A 169 -5.17 2.30 12.11
CA ASP A 169 -4.02 2.96 11.45
C ASP A 169 -3.99 2.63 9.95
N ILE A 170 -4.36 1.39 9.58
CA ILE A 170 -4.44 0.94 8.19
C ILE A 170 -5.58 1.63 7.46
N LEU A 171 -6.77 1.72 8.08
CA LEU A 171 -7.93 2.39 7.48
C LEU A 171 -7.63 3.86 7.14
N VAL A 172 -7.10 4.61 8.11
CA VAL A 172 -6.75 6.02 7.90
C VAL A 172 -5.63 6.15 6.87
N GLY A 173 -4.61 5.29 6.91
CA GLY A 173 -3.55 5.24 5.91
C GLY A 173 -4.08 4.96 4.50
N THR A 174 -5.02 4.03 4.36
CA THR A 174 -5.70 3.70 3.09
C THR A 174 -6.46 4.92 2.54
N LEU A 175 -7.25 5.58 3.38
CA LEU A 175 -8.00 6.78 2.97
C LEU A 175 -7.06 7.91 2.54
N TRP A 176 -6.04 8.20 3.34
CA TRP A 176 -5.05 9.23 3.03
C TRP A 176 -4.29 8.92 1.74
N GLY A 177 -3.79 7.69 1.58
CA GLY A 177 -3.09 7.26 0.37
C GLY A 177 -3.96 7.35 -0.88
N THR A 178 -5.23 6.94 -0.79
CA THR A 178 -6.20 7.06 -1.89
C THR A 178 -6.41 8.53 -2.29
N LEU A 179 -6.56 9.42 -1.32
CA LEU A 179 -6.70 10.86 -1.57
C LEU A 179 -5.45 11.45 -2.22
N CYS A 180 -4.25 11.10 -1.73
CA CYS A 180 -2.98 11.52 -2.34
C CYS A 180 -2.86 11.01 -3.80
N GLY A 181 -3.12 9.71 -4.02
CA GLY A 181 -3.05 9.11 -5.37
C GLY A 181 -4.03 9.76 -6.34
N PHE A 182 -5.26 10.04 -5.90
CA PHE A 182 -6.26 10.73 -6.71
C PHE A 182 -5.86 12.18 -7.01
N GLY A 183 -5.41 12.94 -5.98
CA GLY A 183 -4.96 14.32 -6.15
C GLY A 183 -3.78 14.43 -7.14
N VAL A 184 -2.79 13.53 -6.99
CA VAL A 184 -1.64 13.46 -7.91
C VAL A 184 -2.06 13.04 -9.31
N TYR A 185 -3.03 12.13 -9.46
CA TYR A 185 -3.59 11.80 -10.77
C TYR A 185 -4.25 13.01 -11.44
N ARG A 186 -5.01 13.82 -10.70
CA ARG A 186 -5.60 15.06 -11.24
C ARG A 186 -4.52 16.05 -11.69
N PHE A 187 -3.44 16.16 -10.90
CA PHE A 187 -2.28 16.99 -11.26
C PHE A 187 -1.53 16.44 -12.48
N TYR A 188 -1.34 15.11 -12.55
CA TYR A 188 -0.81 14.45 -13.75
C TYR A 188 -1.60 14.80 -15.00
N CYS A 189 -2.93 14.69 -14.97
CA CYS A 189 -3.76 15.03 -16.13
C CYS A 189 -3.54 16.48 -16.57
N HIS A 190 -3.52 17.42 -15.62
CA HIS A 190 -3.28 18.83 -15.93
C HIS A 190 -1.92 19.10 -16.57
N LEU A 191 -0.85 18.46 -16.06
CA LEU A 191 0.48 18.58 -16.66
C LEU A 191 0.57 17.87 -18.02
N HIS A 192 -0.03 16.68 -18.12
CA HIS A 192 -0.05 15.92 -19.35
C HIS A 192 -0.66 16.72 -20.51
N ASP A 193 -1.83 17.34 -20.29
CA ASP A 193 -2.53 18.11 -21.32
C ASP A 193 -1.73 19.36 -21.76
N ARG A 194 -0.91 19.91 -20.89
CA ARG A 194 -0.01 21.04 -21.20
C ARG A 194 1.25 20.62 -21.92
N LEU A 195 1.86 19.49 -21.50
CA LEU A 195 3.15 19.04 -22.02
C LEU A 195 3.03 18.20 -23.30
N PHE A 196 1.90 17.55 -23.46
CA PHE A 196 1.59 16.65 -24.57
C PHE A 196 0.27 17.06 -25.23
N PRO A 197 0.19 18.27 -25.86
CA PRO A 197 -1.03 18.68 -26.55
C PRO A 197 -1.35 17.65 -27.64
N SER A 198 -2.56 17.08 -27.58
CA SER A 198 -2.99 16.02 -28.46
C SER A 198 -3.12 16.54 -29.89
N ASN A 199 -2.18 16.18 -30.76
CA ASN A 199 -2.49 16.02 -32.17
C ASN A 199 -3.35 14.75 -32.24
N SER A 200 -4.67 14.92 -32.23
CA SER A 200 -5.68 13.91 -32.04
C SER A 200 -5.68 12.90 -33.20
N THR A 201 -4.85 11.88 -33.10
CA THR A 201 -5.17 10.57 -33.62
C THR A 201 -5.50 9.68 -32.42
N GLN A 202 -6.73 9.80 -31.93
CA GLN A 202 -7.28 8.83 -30.99
C GLN A 202 -7.32 7.50 -31.75
N TYR A 203 -6.35 6.63 -31.46
CA TYR A 203 -6.39 5.24 -31.92
C TYR A 203 -7.54 4.55 -31.17
N PHE A 204 -8.75 4.61 -31.72
CA PHE A 204 -9.87 3.73 -31.36
C PHE A 204 -9.56 2.34 -31.88
N SER A 205 -8.66 1.64 -31.25
CA SER A 205 -8.42 0.23 -31.49
C SER A 205 -8.78 -0.52 -30.20
N ASP A 206 -9.50 -1.61 -30.33
CA ASP A 206 -9.81 -2.53 -29.21
C ASP A 206 -8.55 -3.09 -28.53
N ALA A 207 -7.38 -2.93 -29.16
CA ALA A 207 -6.08 -3.32 -28.61
C ALA A 207 -5.61 -2.45 -27.43
N TYR A 208 -6.14 -1.22 -27.28
CA TYR A 208 -5.71 -0.28 -26.25
C TYR A 208 -6.82 0.00 -25.23
N THR A 209 -6.40 0.34 -24.00
CA THR A 209 -7.31 0.92 -22.99
C THR A 209 -7.65 2.36 -23.39
N THR A 210 -8.65 2.96 -22.72
CA THR A 210 -9.02 4.37 -22.93
C THR A 210 -7.91 5.36 -22.56
N SER A 211 -6.85 4.91 -21.86
CA SER A 211 -5.66 5.69 -21.54
C SER A 211 -4.49 5.44 -22.48
N GLY A 212 -4.62 4.52 -23.44
CA GLY A 212 -3.58 4.17 -24.42
C GLY A 212 -2.62 3.06 -23.95
N VAL A 213 -2.95 2.32 -22.91
CA VAL A 213 -2.19 1.11 -22.50
C VAL A 213 -2.58 -0.06 -23.40
N LEU A 214 -1.60 -0.80 -23.89
CA LEU A 214 -1.82 -2.01 -24.68
C LEU A 214 -2.47 -3.09 -23.79
N ARG A 215 -3.67 -3.56 -24.15
CA ARG A 215 -4.43 -4.53 -23.34
C ARG A 215 -3.69 -5.86 -23.17
N SER A 216 -2.97 -6.32 -24.20
CA SER A 216 -2.14 -7.52 -24.15
C SER A 216 -1.04 -7.40 -23.09
N ASP A 217 -0.43 -6.23 -22.95
CA ASP A 217 0.66 -6.00 -22.02
C ASP A 217 0.16 -5.80 -20.57
N ALA A 218 -1.07 -5.32 -20.40
CA ALA A 218 -1.68 -5.18 -19.08
C ALA A 218 -1.80 -6.53 -18.32
N HIS A 219 -1.86 -7.66 -19.02
CA HIS A 219 -1.85 -9.01 -18.42
C HIS A 219 -0.49 -9.40 -17.82
N LEU A 220 0.60 -8.72 -18.19
CA LEU A 220 1.91 -8.92 -17.56
C LEU A 220 1.90 -8.52 -16.07
N ILE A 221 1.02 -7.59 -15.68
CA ILE A 221 0.91 -7.10 -14.29
C ILE A 221 0.43 -8.22 -13.35
N PRO A 222 -0.74 -8.86 -13.55
CA PRO A 222 -1.15 -9.99 -12.72
C PRO A 222 -0.20 -11.18 -12.81
N MET A 223 0.44 -11.43 -13.95
CA MET A 223 1.44 -12.47 -14.08
C MET A 223 2.66 -12.20 -13.17
N ALA A 224 3.22 -11.01 -13.21
CA ALA A 224 4.37 -10.63 -12.36
C ALA A 224 4.01 -10.68 -10.87
N PHE A 225 2.79 -10.27 -10.51
CA PHE A 225 2.28 -10.37 -9.16
C PHE A 225 2.19 -11.82 -8.69
N SER A 226 1.61 -12.72 -9.51
CA SER A 226 1.51 -14.15 -9.20
C SER A 226 2.87 -14.80 -9.04
N LEU A 227 3.84 -14.49 -9.91
CA LEU A 227 5.22 -14.98 -9.81
C LEU A 227 5.89 -14.46 -8.53
N THR A 228 5.65 -13.21 -8.15
CA THR A 228 6.15 -12.67 -6.87
C THR A 228 5.54 -13.40 -5.68
N LEU A 229 4.24 -13.73 -5.71
CA LEU A 229 3.62 -14.53 -4.65
C LEU A 229 4.19 -15.96 -4.56
N VAL A 230 4.45 -16.62 -5.68
CA VAL A 230 5.13 -17.91 -5.71
C VAL A 230 6.51 -17.80 -5.04
N TYR A 231 7.29 -16.76 -5.38
CA TYR A 231 8.57 -16.49 -4.72
C TYR A 231 8.41 -16.27 -3.20
N VAL A 232 7.38 -15.54 -2.77
CA VAL A 232 7.06 -15.33 -1.34
C VAL A 232 6.76 -16.67 -0.65
N CYS A 233 5.97 -17.56 -1.28
CA CYS A 233 5.68 -18.88 -0.74
C CYS A 233 6.95 -19.73 -0.57
N PHE A 234 7.85 -19.73 -1.55
CA PHE A 234 9.15 -20.40 -1.41
C PHE A 234 9.97 -19.82 -0.27
N ARG A 235 10.05 -18.51 -0.15
CA ARG A 235 10.75 -17.85 0.97
C ARG A 235 10.14 -18.21 2.32
N ALA A 236 8.82 -18.33 2.41
CA ALA A 236 8.12 -18.73 3.62
C ALA A 236 8.48 -20.17 4.02
N LEU A 237 8.59 -21.10 3.05
CA LEU A 237 9.06 -22.46 3.30
C LEU A 237 10.50 -22.47 3.84
N PHE A 238 11.41 -21.74 3.23
CA PHE A 238 12.79 -21.64 3.73
C PHE A 238 12.83 -21.03 5.14
N TYR A 239 12.01 -20.01 5.41
CA TYR A 239 11.92 -19.43 6.74
C TYR A 239 11.48 -20.47 7.78
N ALA A 240 10.44 -21.26 7.49
CA ALA A 240 9.92 -22.28 8.38
C ALA A 240 10.89 -23.46 8.62
N ILE A 241 11.84 -23.72 7.70
CA ILE A 241 12.83 -24.79 7.84
C ILE A 241 14.02 -24.35 8.72
N TYR A 242 14.38 -23.07 8.68
CA TYR A 242 15.62 -22.58 9.30
C TYR A 242 15.42 -21.75 10.59
N HIS A 243 14.17 -21.54 11.02
CA HIS A 243 13.80 -20.90 12.31
C HIS A 243 13.01 -21.84 13.19
#